data_55348bd16c2803e5286574dca1cca4fd
#
_entry.id   55348bd16c2803e5286574dca1cca4fd
#
_cell.length_a   1.000
_cell.length_b   1.000
_cell.length_c   1.000
_cell.angle_alpha   90.00
_cell.angle_beta   90.00
_cell.angle_gamma   90.00
#
_symmetry.space_group_name_H-M   'P 1'
#
loop_
_entity.id
_entity.type
_entity.pdbx_description
1 polymer ?
#
loop_
_entity_poly.entity_id
_entity_poly.type
_entity_poly.pdbx_seq_one_letter_code
_entity_poly.pdbx_strand_id
1 'polypeptide(L)'
;MQFGLVEIWHSMGLPVKFVAGLLMFLSVLTIYIFIERLIIYSRSKKKSKQVAPKIAELLKSGKHQEALNLATKKEYKGSHVARISAAGIREFMEGQEAGLTLDQQIETAERGCDRASVMFTQDLKRGLSTMATIATSSPFIGLFGTILGIINAFRG
;
A
#
# COMPACT_ATOMS: atom_id res chain seq x y z
N MET A 1 -36.25 -7.71 29.68
CA MET A 1 -34.83 -7.73 30.10
C MET A 1 -34.05 -6.99 29.01
N GLN A 2 -33.82 -5.70 29.19
CA GLN A 2 -32.95 -4.93 28.27
C GLN A 2 -31.54 -5.06 28.84
N PHE A 3 -30.77 -5.99 28.27
CA PHE A 3 -29.33 -6.02 28.55
C PHE A 3 -28.69 -4.82 27.84
N GLY A 4 -28.61 -3.71 28.56
CA GLY A 4 -27.94 -2.52 28.08
C GLY A 4 -26.44 -2.82 27.88
N LEU A 5 -25.87 -2.45 26.71
CA LEU A 5 -24.44 -2.58 26.41
C LEU A 5 -23.56 -2.02 27.54
N VAL A 6 -24.06 -1.01 28.25
CA VAL A 6 -23.40 -0.36 29.40
C VAL A 6 -23.35 -1.29 30.63
N GLU A 7 -24.42 -2.03 30.90
CA GLU A 7 -24.44 -3.00 32.03
C GLU A 7 -23.50 -4.17 31.78
N ILE A 8 -23.45 -4.67 30.52
CA ILE A 8 -22.50 -5.71 30.11
C ILE A 8 -21.07 -5.20 30.30
N TRP A 9 -20.79 -3.97 29.90
CA TRP A 9 -19.47 -3.38 30.09
C TRP A 9 -19.05 -3.27 31.55
N HIS A 10 -19.97 -2.93 32.46
CA HIS A 10 -19.69 -2.83 33.89
C HIS A 10 -19.48 -4.19 34.56
N SER A 11 -20.20 -5.22 34.12
CA SER A 11 -20.07 -6.59 34.65
C SER A 11 -18.82 -7.34 34.17
N MET A 12 -18.16 -6.86 33.11
CA MET A 12 -16.91 -7.46 32.60
C MET A 12 -15.74 -7.26 33.58
N GLY A 13 -14.98 -8.33 33.83
CA GLY A 13 -13.71 -8.24 34.55
C GLY A 13 -12.65 -7.44 33.78
N LEU A 14 -11.69 -6.87 34.51
CA LEU A 14 -10.59 -6.06 33.92
C LEU A 14 -9.88 -6.74 32.74
N PRO A 15 -9.52 -8.06 32.77
CA PRO A 15 -8.87 -8.71 31.64
C PRO A 15 -9.73 -8.74 30.37
N VAL A 16 -11.04 -8.95 30.51
CA VAL A 16 -11.99 -8.97 29.37
C VAL A 16 -12.16 -7.59 28.77
N LYS A 17 -12.22 -6.56 29.60
CA LYS A 17 -12.25 -5.14 29.14
C LYS A 17 -11.00 -4.78 28.32
N PHE A 18 -9.84 -5.26 28.76
CA PHE A 18 -8.58 -5.04 28.04
C PHE A 18 -8.60 -5.70 26.64
N VAL A 19 -9.05 -6.95 26.55
CA VAL A 19 -9.18 -7.64 25.26
C VAL A 19 -10.17 -6.94 24.34
N ALA A 20 -11.34 -6.54 24.85
CA ALA A 20 -12.35 -5.82 24.08
C ALA A 20 -11.80 -4.47 23.56
N GLY A 21 -11.12 -3.71 24.42
CA GLY A 21 -10.48 -2.44 24.04
C GLY A 21 -9.39 -2.62 22.98
N LEU A 22 -8.57 -3.66 23.11
CA LEU A 22 -7.54 -4.01 22.13
C LEU A 22 -8.16 -4.33 20.77
N LEU A 23 -9.21 -5.17 20.73
CA LEU A 23 -9.90 -5.49 19.48
C LEU A 23 -10.55 -4.26 18.84
N MET A 24 -11.15 -3.38 19.63
CA MET A 24 -11.70 -2.13 19.13
C MET A 24 -10.60 -1.23 18.53
N PHE A 25 -9.45 -1.10 19.18
CA PHE A 25 -8.30 -0.36 18.67
C PHE A 25 -7.78 -0.95 17.35
N LEU A 26 -7.62 -2.29 17.27
CA LEU A 26 -7.19 -2.97 16.05
C LEU A 26 -8.20 -2.78 14.90
N SER A 27 -9.50 -2.75 15.20
CA SER A 27 -10.55 -2.49 14.23
C SER A 27 -10.43 -1.08 13.62
N VAL A 28 -10.26 -0.07 14.46
CA VAL A 28 -10.08 1.33 14.01
C VAL A 28 -8.80 1.46 13.18
N LEU A 29 -7.69 0.85 13.62
CA LEU A 29 -6.43 0.84 12.90
C LEU A 29 -6.57 0.21 11.49
N THR A 30 -7.29 -0.90 11.41
CA THR A 30 -7.52 -1.60 10.14
C THR A 30 -8.32 -0.74 9.17
N ILE A 31 -9.40 -0.09 9.64
CA ILE A 31 -10.21 0.81 8.83
C ILE A 31 -9.37 2.00 8.35
N TYR A 32 -8.54 2.59 9.23
CA TYR A 32 -7.64 3.68 8.88
C TYR A 32 -6.69 3.29 7.74
N ILE A 33 -5.97 2.16 7.89
CA ILE A 33 -5.04 1.66 6.87
C ILE A 33 -5.78 1.38 5.55
N PHE A 34 -6.97 0.78 5.62
CA PHE A 34 -7.77 0.48 4.45
C PHE A 34 -8.14 1.74 3.66
N ILE A 35 -8.66 2.75 4.33
CA ILE A 35 -9.03 4.04 3.71
C ILE A 35 -7.80 4.72 3.12
N GLU A 36 -6.68 4.77 3.86
CA GLU A 36 -5.42 5.34 3.38
C GLU A 36 -4.97 4.68 2.07
N ARG A 37 -4.97 3.34 2.03
CA ARG A 37 -4.56 2.57 0.85
C ARG A 37 -5.50 2.76 -0.33
N LEU A 38 -6.80 2.81 -0.09
CA LEU A 38 -7.80 3.06 -1.13
C LEU A 38 -7.59 4.43 -1.79
N ILE A 39 -7.30 5.46 -0.99
CA ILE A 39 -7.02 6.81 -1.49
C ILE A 39 -5.73 6.83 -2.32
N ILE A 40 -4.64 6.23 -1.82
CA ILE A 40 -3.35 6.18 -2.51
C ILE A 40 -3.51 5.48 -3.86
N TYR A 41 -4.16 4.31 -3.88
CA TYR A 41 -4.39 3.54 -5.10
C TYR A 41 -5.24 4.30 -6.12
N SER A 42 -6.35 4.90 -5.69
CA SER A 42 -7.24 5.68 -6.56
C SER A 42 -6.53 6.88 -7.18
N ARG A 43 -5.74 7.61 -6.38
CA ARG A 43 -4.95 8.75 -6.85
C ARG A 43 -3.86 8.32 -7.83
N SER A 44 -3.14 7.23 -7.55
CA SER A 44 -2.13 6.68 -8.44
C SER A 44 -2.73 6.28 -9.80
N LYS A 45 -3.85 5.57 -9.79
CA LYS A 45 -4.57 5.17 -11.00
C LYS A 45 -5.02 6.36 -11.84
N LYS A 46 -5.59 7.40 -11.22
CA LYS A 46 -6.03 8.61 -11.92
C LYS A 46 -4.86 9.33 -12.58
N LYS A 47 -3.77 9.56 -11.83
CA LYS A 47 -2.56 10.23 -12.36
C LYS A 47 -1.90 9.41 -13.47
N SER A 48 -1.86 8.08 -13.33
CA SER A 48 -1.29 7.19 -14.36
C SER A 48 -2.07 7.27 -15.67
N LYS A 49 -3.40 7.30 -15.62
CA LYS A 49 -4.23 7.48 -16.82
C LYS A 49 -4.00 8.81 -17.53
N GLN A 50 -3.67 9.86 -16.80
CA GLN A 50 -3.42 11.19 -17.37
C GLN A 50 -2.03 11.33 -17.99
N VAL A 51 -1.01 10.72 -17.37
CA VAL A 51 0.38 10.89 -17.80
C VAL A 51 0.81 9.88 -18.86
N ALA A 52 0.25 8.66 -18.85
CA ALA A 52 0.63 7.60 -19.78
C ALA A 52 0.59 8.01 -21.27
N PRO A 53 -0.51 8.59 -21.79
CA PRO A 53 -0.55 8.97 -23.20
C PRO A 53 0.45 10.06 -23.54
N LYS A 54 0.69 11.01 -22.64
CA LYS A 54 1.64 12.11 -22.82
C LYS A 54 3.09 11.60 -22.91
N ILE A 55 3.46 10.67 -22.01
CA ILE A 55 4.79 10.04 -22.05
C ILE A 55 4.95 9.25 -23.35
N ALA A 56 3.94 8.46 -23.73
CA ALA A 56 3.98 7.67 -24.95
C ALA A 56 4.15 8.53 -26.21
N GLU A 57 3.49 9.68 -26.29
CA GLU A 57 3.61 10.62 -27.39
C GLU A 57 5.03 11.22 -27.49
N LEU A 58 5.60 11.64 -26.35
CA LEU A 58 6.96 12.18 -26.30
C LEU A 58 8.00 11.12 -26.68
N LEU A 59 7.83 9.89 -26.23
CA LEU A 59 8.73 8.79 -26.60
C LEU A 59 8.65 8.46 -28.08
N LYS A 60 7.45 8.43 -28.67
CA LYS A 60 7.26 8.25 -30.12
C LYS A 60 7.92 9.36 -30.96
N SER A 61 7.98 10.57 -30.41
CA SER A 61 8.64 11.72 -31.04
C SER A 61 10.15 11.77 -30.80
N GLY A 62 10.75 10.77 -30.12
CA GLY A 62 12.18 10.73 -29.80
C GLY A 62 12.61 11.72 -28.71
N LYS A 63 11.66 12.36 -28.01
CA LYS A 63 11.93 13.39 -27.02
C LYS A 63 12.12 12.78 -25.61
N HIS A 64 13.16 11.97 -25.46
CA HIS A 64 13.40 11.20 -24.21
C HIS A 64 13.57 12.09 -22.98
N GLN A 65 14.32 13.21 -23.11
CA GLN A 65 14.54 14.14 -22.01
C GLN A 65 13.25 14.85 -21.57
N GLU A 66 12.39 15.24 -22.51
CA GLU A 66 11.09 15.85 -22.18
C GLU A 66 10.16 14.83 -21.50
N ALA A 67 10.18 13.57 -21.96
CA ALA A 67 9.42 12.47 -21.36
C ALA A 67 9.87 12.18 -19.92
N LEU A 68 11.18 12.19 -19.67
CA LEU A 68 11.76 12.02 -18.33
C LEU A 68 11.36 13.19 -17.42
N ASN A 69 11.47 14.42 -17.90
CA ASN A 69 11.09 15.61 -17.15
C ASN A 69 9.59 15.60 -16.81
N LEU A 70 8.74 15.15 -17.73
CA LEU A 70 7.31 15.02 -17.48
C LEU A 70 7.03 13.96 -16.42
N ALA A 71 7.67 12.79 -16.54
CA ALA A 71 7.48 11.66 -15.62
C ALA A 71 7.96 11.96 -14.19
N THR A 72 8.94 12.85 -14.03
CA THR A 72 9.50 13.25 -12.73
C THR A 72 8.83 14.46 -12.08
N LYS A 73 7.87 15.11 -12.76
CA LYS A 73 7.13 16.25 -12.20
C LYS A 73 6.44 15.90 -10.90
N LYS A 74 6.44 16.81 -9.92
CA LYS A 74 5.75 16.68 -8.62
C LYS A 74 4.28 16.27 -8.75
N GLU A 75 3.63 16.75 -9.80
CA GLU A 75 2.22 16.46 -10.12
C GLU A 75 1.98 14.94 -10.26
N TYR A 76 2.91 14.24 -10.93
CA TYR A 76 2.80 12.80 -11.23
C TYR A 76 3.59 11.88 -10.28
N LYS A 77 4.21 12.41 -9.24
CA LYS A 77 5.04 11.66 -8.27
C LYS A 77 4.35 10.42 -7.67
N GLY A 78 3.02 10.42 -7.57
CA GLY A 78 2.24 9.29 -7.09
C GLY A 78 1.77 8.33 -8.21
N SER A 79 2.09 8.60 -9.49
CA SER A 79 1.73 7.76 -10.61
C SER A 79 2.69 6.58 -10.75
N HIS A 80 2.15 5.38 -10.79
CA HIS A 80 2.92 4.17 -11.04
C HIS A 80 3.52 4.17 -12.46
N VAL A 81 2.76 4.57 -13.48
CA VAL A 81 3.27 4.65 -14.84
C VAL A 81 4.42 5.66 -14.93
N ALA A 82 4.27 6.86 -14.34
CA ALA A 82 5.32 7.86 -14.37
C ALA A 82 6.63 7.36 -13.71
N ARG A 83 6.54 6.68 -12.56
CA ARG A 83 7.72 6.13 -11.86
C ARG A 83 8.43 5.06 -12.67
N ILE A 84 7.68 4.13 -13.26
CA ILE A 84 8.26 3.05 -14.05
C ILE A 84 8.85 3.60 -15.34
N SER A 85 8.11 4.46 -16.07
CA SER A 85 8.62 5.08 -17.30
C SER A 85 9.86 5.94 -17.04
N ALA A 86 9.90 6.70 -15.95
CA ALA A 86 11.07 7.50 -15.59
C ALA A 86 12.32 6.63 -15.35
N ALA A 87 12.17 5.46 -14.73
CA ALA A 87 13.27 4.53 -14.51
C ALA A 87 13.77 3.95 -15.84
N GLY A 88 12.87 3.45 -16.70
CA GLY A 88 13.24 2.90 -17.99
C GLY A 88 13.88 3.94 -18.93
N ILE A 89 13.33 5.15 -19.01
CA ILE A 89 13.87 6.23 -19.84
C ILE A 89 15.27 6.63 -19.35
N ARG A 90 15.50 6.71 -18.04
CA ARG A 90 16.82 7.04 -17.49
C ARG A 90 17.85 5.99 -17.86
N GLU A 91 17.57 4.72 -17.64
CA GLU A 91 18.47 3.61 -17.99
C GLU A 91 18.76 3.57 -19.49
N PHE A 92 17.76 3.84 -20.33
CA PHE A 92 17.94 3.93 -21.77
C PHE A 92 18.91 5.07 -22.15
N MET A 93 18.73 6.26 -21.57
CA MET A 93 19.60 7.41 -21.85
C MET A 93 21.02 7.19 -21.32
N GLU A 94 21.18 6.63 -20.13
CA GLU A 94 22.47 6.27 -19.56
C GLU A 94 23.19 5.22 -20.44
N GLY A 95 22.47 4.24 -20.97
CA GLY A 95 22.99 3.27 -21.92
C GLY A 95 23.43 3.90 -23.24
N GLN A 96 22.71 4.91 -23.72
CA GLN A 96 23.08 5.68 -24.91
C GLN A 96 24.37 6.49 -24.67
N GLU A 97 24.50 7.16 -23.54
CA GLU A 97 25.71 7.90 -23.15
C GLU A 97 26.93 6.97 -22.97
N ALA A 98 26.70 5.76 -22.47
CA ALA A 98 27.73 4.73 -22.33
C ALA A 98 28.15 4.06 -23.66
N GLY A 99 27.53 4.43 -24.77
CA GLY A 99 27.82 3.85 -26.09
C GLY A 99 27.37 2.39 -26.28
N LEU A 100 26.35 1.95 -25.53
CA LEU A 100 25.79 0.61 -25.68
C LEU A 100 25.05 0.45 -27.00
N THR A 101 24.98 -0.77 -27.51
CA THR A 101 24.16 -1.08 -28.68
C THR A 101 22.67 -0.87 -28.37
N LEU A 102 21.85 -0.67 -29.40
CA LEU A 102 20.41 -0.44 -29.22
C LEU A 102 19.75 -1.59 -28.43
N ASP A 103 20.11 -2.83 -28.70
CA ASP A 103 19.57 -4.00 -27.97
C ASP A 103 19.95 -3.97 -26.48
N GLN A 104 21.18 -3.58 -26.16
CA GLN A 104 21.63 -3.42 -24.78
C GLN A 104 20.93 -2.25 -24.07
N GLN A 105 20.69 -1.12 -24.77
CA GLN A 105 19.93 0.01 -24.22
C GLN A 105 18.49 -0.41 -23.90
N ILE A 106 17.84 -1.17 -24.76
CA ILE A 106 16.49 -1.70 -24.53
C ILE A 106 16.49 -2.64 -23.33
N GLU A 107 17.44 -3.57 -23.27
CA GLU A 107 17.54 -4.51 -22.16
C GLU A 107 17.76 -3.81 -20.80
N THR A 108 18.63 -2.79 -20.76
CA THR A 108 18.85 -2.01 -19.53
C THR A 108 17.59 -1.22 -19.13
N ALA A 109 16.89 -0.63 -20.09
CA ALA A 109 15.63 0.07 -19.86
C ALA A 109 14.54 -0.88 -19.31
N GLU A 110 14.40 -2.07 -19.87
CA GLU A 110 13.49 -3.12 -19.40
C GLU A 110 13.78 -3.48 -17.93
N ARG A 111 15.04 -3.79 -17.63
CA ARG A 111 15.48 -4.07 -16.26
C ARG A 111 15.21 -2.89 -15.29
N GLY A 112 15.35 -1.65 -15.76
CA GLY A 112 15.01 -0.44 -15.01
C GLY A 112 13.52 -0.38 -14.71
N CYS A 113 12.66 -0.65 -15.70
CA CYS A 113 11.21 -0.72 -15.52
C CYS A 113 10.81 -1.81 -14.53
N ASP A 114 11.40 -3.00 -14.63
CA ASP A 114 11.10 -4.13 -13.75
C ASP A 114 11.47 -3.83 -12.30
N ARG A 115 12.69 -3.31 -12.06
CA ARG A 115 13.09 -2.88 -10.72
C ARG A 115 12.13 -1.86 -10.13
N ALA A 116 11.76 -0.84 -10.91
CA ALA A 116 10.83 0.20 -10.47
C ALA A 116 9.42 -0.37 -10.19
N SER A 117 8.97 -1.34 -11.00
CA SER A 117 7.68 -2.02 -10.82
C SER A 117 7.64 -2.83 -9.52
N VAL A 118 8.69 -3.59 -9.25
CA VAL A 118 8.82 -4.37 -8.00
C VAL A 118 8.82 -3.44 -6.79
N MET A 119 9.62 -2.37 -6.81
CA MET A 119 9.68 -1.39 -5.72
C MET A 119 8.32 -0.71 -5.49
N PHE A 120 7.64 -0.32 -6.56
CA PHE A 120 6.30 0.28 -6.45
C PHE A 120 5.27 -0.70 -5.88
N THR A 121 5.33 -1.97 -6.29
CA THR A 121 4.46 -3.02 -5.76
C THR A 121 4.70 -3.26 -4.28
N GLN A 122 5.97 -3.23 -3.83
CA GLN A 122 6.32 -3.33 -2.41
C GLN A 122 5.78 -2.13 -1.61
N ASP A 123 5.90 -0.91 -2.15
CA ASP A 123 5.34 0.31 -1.54
C ASP A 123 3.81 0.20 -1.37
N LEU A 124 3.11 -0.36 -2.37
CA LEU A 124 1.66 -0.60 -2.30
C LEU A 124 1.29 -1.66 -1.26
N LYS A 125 2.07 -2.72 -1.15
CA LYS A 125 1.86 -3.81 -0.18
C LYS A 125 2.19 -3.39 1.25
N ARG A 126 2.94 -2.32 1.45
CA ARG A 126 3.26 -1.79 2.77
C ARG A 126 1.97 -1.44 3.52
N GLY A 127 1.79 -1.94 4.73
CA GLY A 127 0.56 -1.80 5.51
C GLY A 127 -0.49 -2.89 5.26
N LEU A 128 -0.57 -3.50 4.07
CA LEU A 128 -1.42 -4.67 3.86
C LEU A 128 -0.93 -5.87 4.68
N SER A 129 0.39 -6.00 4.86
CA SER A 129 0.98 -7.01 5.76
C SER A 129 0.49 -6.85 7.20
N THR A 130 0.43 -5.60 7.70
CA THR A 130 -0.12 -5.32 9.04
C THR A 130 -1.60 -5.71 9.13
N MET A 131 -2.41 -5.40 8.10
CA MET A 131 -3.81 -5.83 8.06
C MET A 131 -3.94 -7.35 8.05
N ALA A 132 -3.10 -8.06 7.30
CA ALA A 132 -3.08 -9.52 7.27
C ALA A 132 -2.74 -10.09 8.67
N THR A 133 -1.75 -9.53 9.36
CA THR A 133 -1.40 -9.94 10.74
C THR A 133 -2.58 -9.71 11.68
N ILE A 134 -3.25 -8.55 11.62
CA ILE A 134 -4.43 -8.27 12.43
C ILE A 134 -5.54 -9.29 12.13
N ALA A 135 -5.81 -9.55 10.84
CA ALA A 135 -6.87 -10.47 10.43
C ALA A 135 -6.63 -11.89 10.95
N THR A 136 -5.39 -12.39 10.92
CA THR A 136 -5.05 -13.73 11.41
C THR A 136 -4.99 -13.81 12.93
N SER A 137 -4.60 -12.74 13.63
CA SER A 137 -4.44 -12.73 15.09
C SER A 137 -5.74 -12.42 15.84
N SER A 138 -6.64 -11.61 15.25
CA SER A 138 -7.88 -11.17 15.91
C SER A 138 -8.79 -12.30 16.39
N PRO A 139 -9.00 -13.41 15.61
CA PRO A 139 -9.81 -14.53 16.09
C PRO A 139 -9.21 -15.20 17.34
N PHE A 140 -7.89 -15.32 17.42
CA PHE A 140 -7.21 -15.90 18.58
C PHE A 140 -7.32 -15.01 19.82
N ILE A 141 -7.18 -13.69 19.63
CA ILE A 141 -7.37 -12.69 20.69
C ILE A 141 -8.82 -12.74 21.19
N GLY A 142 -9.79 -12.85 20.29
CA GLY A 142 -11.21 -12.97 20.62
C GLY A 142 -11.49 -14.25 21.40
N LEU A 143 -10.98 -15.41 20.97
CA LEU A 143 -11.11 -16.68 21.66
C LEU A 143 -10.50 -16.61 23.06
N PHE A 144 -9.31 -16.04 23.20
CA PHE A 144 -8.68 -15.83 24.50
C PHE A 144 -9.56 -14.96 25.41
N GLY A 145 -10.17 -13.90 24.86
CA GLY A 145 -11.13 -13.06 25.59
C GLY A 145 -12.35 -13.83 26.10
N THR A 146 -12.89 -14.78 25.31
CA THR A 146 -14.01 -15.63 25.76
C THR A 146 -13.61 -16.56 26.90
N ILE A 147 -12.42 -17.16 26.84
CA ILE A 147 -11.88 -18.00 27.93
C ILE A 147 -11.76 -17.18 29.22
N LEU A 148 -11.19 -15.99 29.15
CA LEU A 148 -11.09 -15.08 30.31
C LEU A 148 -12.47 -14.68 30.84
N GLY A 149 -13.45 -14.49 29.97
CA GLY A 149 -14.84 -14.22 30.34
C GLY A 149 -15.46 -15.37 31.13
N ILE A 150 -15.27 -16.60 30.67
CA ILE A 150 -15.76 -17.82 31.37
C ILE A 150 -15.10 -17.94 32.73
N ILE A 151 -13.78 -17.79 32.82
CA ILE A 151 -13.05 -17.85 34.10
C ILE A 151 -13.59 -16.79 35.07
N ASN A 152 -13.85 -15.59 34.58
CA ASN A 152 -14.40 -14.50 35.41
C ASN A 152 -15.81 -14.82 35.91
N ALA A 153 -16.65 -15.43 35.07
CA ALA A 153 -18.01 -15.84 35.45
C ALA A 153 -18.04 -16.93 36.56
N PHE A 154 -17.03 -17.80 36.60
CA PHE A 154 -16.91 -18.80 37.68
C PHE A 154 -16.24 -18.30 38.97
N ARG A 155 -15.69 -17.09 38.96
CA ARG A 155 -15.06 -16.48 40.14
C ARG A 155 -15.98 -15.51 40.89
N GLY A 156 -17.08 -15.11 40.31
CA GLY A 156 -18.12 -14.25 40.95
C GLY A 156 -19.24 -15.10 41.45
#